data_86a8b3deac27b5e39a232ca1d53240c6
#
_entry.id   86a8b3deac27b5e39a232ca1d53240c6
#
_cell.length_a   1.000
_cell.length_b   1.000
_cell.length_c   1.000
_cell.angle_alpha   90.00
_cell.angle_beta   90.00
_cell.angle_gamma   90.00
#
_symmetry.space_group_name_H-M   'P 1'
#
loop_
_entity.id
_entity.type
_entity.pdbx_description
1 polymer ?
#
loop_
_entity_poly.entity_id
_entity_poly.type
_entity_poly.pdbx_seq_one_letter_code
_entity_poly.pdbx_strand_id
1 'polypeptide(L)'
;MPRLSRAAYLEIREVDYGLKNFTCLDSGAIHAMCVERSARLLHKSGCMSMIVPLSLPSTQRMEVVQKLLEANRNAWYANYAWRPAKLFDTVNRALTIFVVTPSGDGHTFSTNYQKWTSDDRNGLIERLTYVEVPRKRPACWIPKLGDSLELRILQKLLAVKTVVKHFTSKSEHRVYYRTTGGLYWKVFTDFAPAFNLNGKKGHSSRETWFTLEKKDHVRPVIAALSSDVFWWWYTVTSNVRDLNPFDIQNFPLPESALSDPAVKALGARYLKDLDKNSTMLVREQKQTGTTKTQSFKIQKSKPIIDEIDTVLAWHYGFTAEELDFIMSYDIKYRLGGGAENEKG
;
A
#
# COMPACT_ATOMS: atom_id res chain seq x y z
N MET A 1 11.01 7.25 -13.93
CA MET A 1 10.50 7.35 -15.30
C MET A 1 9.40 8.38 -15.30
N PRO A 2 9.41 9.36 -16.22
CA PRO A 2 8.29 10.28 -16.33
C PRO A 2 7.03 9.48 -16.67
N ARG A 3 5.91 9.78 -16.00
CA ARG A 3 4.60 9.38 -16.50
C ARG A 3 4.44 10.12 -17.82
N LEU A 4 4.19 9.41 -18.91
CA LEU A 4 3.65 10.06 -20.09
C LEU A 4 2.39 10.82 -19.67
N SER A 5 2.23 12.04 -20.16
CA SER A 5 0.95 12.72 -20.10
C SER A 5 -0.09 11.83 -20.79
N ARG A 6 -1.37 11.95 -20.41
CA ARG A 6 -2.45 11.20 -21.08
C ARG A 6 -2.44 11.45 -22.58
N ALA A 7 -2.11 12.66 -23.01
CA ALA A 7 -2.00 13.03 -24.43
C ALA A 7 -0.85 12.26 -25.12
N ALA A 8 0.38 12.29 -24.56
CA ALA A 8 1.51 11.57 -25.14
C ALA A 8 1.30 10.03 -25.15
N TYR A 9 0.56 9.48 -24.17
CA TYR A 9 0.19 8.07 -24.19
C TYR A 9 -0.82 7.75 -25.29
N LEU A 10 -1.79 8.62 -25.55
CA LEU A 10 -2.74 8.47 -26.64
C LEU A 10 -2.05 8.58 -28.01
N GLU A 11 -1.13 9.55 -28.17
CA GLU A 11 -0.31 9.66 -29.39
C GLU A 11 0.47 8.37 -29.66
N ILE A 12 1.11 7.77 -28.65
CA ILE A 12 1.82 6.49 -28.83
C ILE A 12 0.85 5.36 -29.23
N ARG A 13 -0.40 5.37 -28.75
CA ARG A 13 -1.41 4.39 -29.17
C ARG A 13 -1.88 4.60 -30.61
N GLU A 14 -1.94 5.84 -31.09
CA GLU A 14 -2.42 6.20 -32.42
C GLU A 14 -1.36 5.96 -33.50
N VAL A 15 -0.08 6.10 -33.14
CA VAL A 15 1.02 5.76 -34.06
C VAL A 15 1.18 4.25 -34.11
N ASP A 16 1.17 3.69 -35.33
CA ASP A 16 1.24 2.23 -35.52
C ASP A 16 2.66 1.66 -35.26
N TYR A 17 3.08 1.65 -34.00
CA TYR A 17 4.29 0.93 -33.55
C TYR A 17 4.03 -0.58 -33.36
N GLY A 18 2.96 -1.15 -33.87
CA GLY A 18 2.55 -2.53 -33.64
C GLY A 18 2.03 -2.76 -32.22
N LEU A 19 1.63 -1.71 -31.51
CA LEU A 19 1.16 -1.77 -30.11
C LEU A 19 -0.23 -2.39 -29.98
N LYS A 20 -1.06 -2.36 -31.02
CA LYS A 20 -2.43 -2.92 -30.98
C LYS A 20 -2.50 -4.40 -30.62
N ASN A 21 -1.38 -5.12 -30.73
CA ASN A 21 -1.29 -6.52 -30.34
C ASN A 21 -0.83 -6.72 -28.88
N PHE A 22 -0.57 -5.65 -28.14
CA PHE A 22 -0.17 -5.75 -26.72
C PHE A 22 -1.40 -5.86 -25.82
N THR A 23 -1.31 -6.75 -24.83
CA THR A 23 -2.39 -7.00 -23.87
C THR A 23 -2.38 -6.03 -22.70
N CYS A 24 -1.21 -5.41 -22.43
CA CYS A 24 -1.00 -4.54 -21.26
C CYS A 24 -1.27 -3.04 -21.53
N LEU A 25 -1.84 -2.66 -22.66
CA LEU A 25 -2.04 -1.25 -23.04
C LEU A 25 -2.85 -0.45 -22.00
N ASP A 26 -3.86 -1.07 -21.41
CA ASP A 26 -4.71 -0.42 -20.40
C ASP A 26 -4.01 -0.18 -19.05
N SER A 27 -2.80 -0.72 -18.87
CA SER A 27 -1.97 -0.42 -17.70
C SER A 27 -1.57 1.05 -17.64
N GLY A 28 -1.50 1.74 -18.79
CA GLY A 28 -1.04 3.12 -18.91
C GLY A 28 0.45 3.30 -18.54
N ALA A 29 1.25 2.24 -18.59
CA ALA A 29 2.62 2.26 -18.11
C ALA A 29 3.60 1.69 -19.14
N ILE A 30 4.60 2.48 -19.54
CA ILE A 30 5.60 2.07 -20.53
C ILE A 30 6.36 0.81 -20.10
N HIS A 31 6.71 0.70 -18.80
CA HIS A 31 7.41 -0.47 -18.33
C HIS A 31 6.63 -1.77 -18.52
N ALA A 32 5.30 -1.74 -18.48
CA ALA A 32 4.47 -2.91 -18.77
C ALA A 32 4.63 -3.36 -20.21
N MET A 33 4.63 -2.41 -21.17
CA MET A 33 4.86 -2.69 -22.59
C MET A 33 6.27 -3.24 -22.83
N CYS A 34 7.28 -2.66 -22.17
CA CYS A 34 8.66 -3.17 -22.26
C CYS A 34 8.76 -4.62 -21.74
N VAL A 35 8.13 -4.92 -20.62
CA VAL A 35 8.10 -6.29 -20.06
C VAL A 35 7.40 -7.25 -21.03
N GLU A 36 6.22 -6.89 -21.53
CA GLU A 36 5.48 -7.73 -22.47
C GLU A 36 6.28 -7.96 -23.76
N ARG A 37 6.91 -6.91 -24.32
CA ARG A 37 7.76 -7.04 -25.51
C ARG A 37 8.94 -7.97 -25.26
N SER A 38 9.61 -7.80 -24.12
CA SER A 38 10.77 -8.64 -23.76
C SER A 38 10.35 -10.11 -23.57
N ALA A 39 9.21 -10.34 -22.91
CA ALA A 39 8.68 -11.70 -22.74
C ALA A 39 8.35 -12.38 -24.08
N ARG A 40 7.84 -11.63 -25.06
CA ARG A 40 7.56 -12.15 -26.41
C ARG A 40 8.81 -12.44 -27.24
N LEU A 41 9.90 -11.74 -26.95
CA LEU A 41 11.20 -11.94 -27.61
C LEU A 41 12.03 -13.04 -26.92
N LEU A 42 11.63 -13.44 -25.71
CA LEU A 42 12.37 -14.39 -24.91
C LEU A 42 12.32 -15.78 -25.54
N HIS A 43 13.50 -16.39 -25.73
CA HIS A 43 13.57 -17.78 -26.14
C HIS A 43 12.92 -18.71 -25.09
N LYS A 44 12.41 -19.86 -25.54
CA LYS A 44 11.73 -20.82 -24.64
C LYS A 44 12.59 -21.28 -23.46
N SER A 45 13.90 -21.41 -23.68
CA SER A 45 14.89 -21.76 -22.64
C SER A 45 15.56 -20.54 -21.98
N GLY A 46 15.07 -19.32 -22.25
CA GLY A 46 15.67 -18.10 -21.74
C GLY A 46 15.10 -17.69 -20.36
N CYS A 47 15.98 -17.15 -19.51
CA CYS A 47 15.60 -16.44 -18.29
C CYS A 47 15.42 -14.96 -18.61
N MET A 48 14.56 -14.28 -17.87
CA MET A 48 14.39 -12.83 -17.98
C MET A 48 14.44 -12.19 -16.59
N SER A 49 15.15 -11.07 -16.50
CA SER A 49 15.16 -10.23 -15.31
C SER A 49 15.07 -8.76 -15.71
N MET A 50 14.27 -7.98 -14.97
CA MET A 50 14.18 -6.54 -15.16
C MET A 50 13.97 -5.83 -13.83
N ILE A 51 14.41 -4.58 -13.78
CA ILE A 51 14.13 -3.65 -12.67
C ILE A 51 12.99 -2.74 -13.11
N VAL A 52 11.87 -2.81 -12.42
CA VAL A 52 10.65 -2.08 -12.75
C VAL A 52 10.03 -1.42 -11.52
N PRO A 53 9.13 -0.45 -11.68
CA PRO A 53 8.39 0.11 -10.54
C PRO A 53 7.62 -0.97 -9.77
N LEU A 54 7.54 -0.79 -8.44
CA LEU A 54 6.78 -1.67 -7.51
C LEU A 54 5.29 -1.79 -7.88
N SER A 55 4.80 -1.00 -8.82
CA SER A 55 3.45 -1.16 -9.35
C SER A 55 3.24 -2.51 -10.04
N LEU A 56 4.31 -3.15 -10.57
CA LEU A 56 4.18 -4.46 -11.21
C LEU A 56 3.59 -5.52 -10.26
N PRO A 57 4.14 -5.78 -9.06
CA PRO A 57 3.56 -6.75 -8.13
C PRO A 57 2.32 -6.25 -7.38
N SER A 58 1.98 -4.95 -7.44
CA SER A 58 1.05 -4.35 -6.47
C SER A 58 -0.17 -3.67 -7.08
N THR A 59 -0.25 -3.49 -8.38
CA THR A 59 -1.31 -2.70 -8.99
C THR A 59 -2.23 -3.57 -9.85
N GLN A 60 -3.53 -3.43 -9.66
CA GLN A 60 -4.55 -4.20 -10.37
C GLN A 60 -4.35 -4.23 -11.90
N ARG A 61 -4.00 -3.10 -12.49
CA ARG A 61 -3.78 -2.99 -13.95
C ARG A 61 -2.55 -3.76 -14.47
N MET A 62 -1.71 -4.27 -13.56
CA MET A 62 -0.54 -5.09 -13.90
C MET A 62 -0.82 -6.59 -13.90
N GLU A 63 -2.03 -7.01 -13.57
CA GLU A 63 -2.40 -8.44 -13.52
C GLU A 63 -2.10 -9.17 -14.84
N VAL A 64 -2.38 -8.53 -15.95
CA VAL A 64 -2.11 -9.10 -17.30
C VAL A 64 -0.61 -9.36 -17.49
N VAL A 65 0.25 -8.48 -17.00
CA VAL A 65 1.71 -8.62 -17.09
C VAL A 65 2.19 -9.69 -16.10
N GLN A 66 1.64 -9.74 -14.89
CA GLN A 66 1.95 -10.78 -13.92
C GLN A 66 1.62 -12.17 -14.48
N LYS A 67 0.43 -12.35 -15.03
CA LYS A 67 0.02 -13.61 -15.67
C LYS A 67 0.95 -14.02 -16.82
N LEU A 68 1.41 -13.06 -17.62
CA LEU A 68 2.35 -13.32 -18.69
C LEU A 68 3.70 -13.80 -18.16
N LEU A 69 4.20 -13.20 -17.07
CA LEU A 69 5.49 -13.58 -16.47
C LEU A 69 5.44 -14.94 -15.78
N GLU A 70 4.31 -15.29 -15.19
CA GLU A 70 4.12 -16.51 -14.38
C GLU A 70 3.63 -17.71 -15.19
N ALA A 71 3.24 -17.51 -16.45
CA ALA A 71 2.72 -18.58 -17.29
C ALA A 71 3.77 -19.65 -17.57
N ASN A 72 3.59 -20.85 -16.98
CA ASN A 72 4.50 -22.00 -17.09
C ASN A 72 5.96 -21.66 -16.68
N ARG A 73 6.13 -20.75 -15.73
CA ARG A 73 7.43 -20.28 -15.25
C ARG A 73 7.40 -20.11 -13.73
N ASN A 74 8.52 -20.25 -13.08
CA ASN A 74 8.69 -19.80 -11.71
C ASN A 74 9.18 -18.35 -11.73
N ALA A 75 8.65 -17.53 -10.82
CA ALA A 75 8.94 -16.10 -10.78
C ALA A 75 9.37 -15.66 -9.38
N TRP A 76 10.40 -14.84 -9.29
CA TRP A 76 10.92 -14.23 -8.07
C TRP A 76 10.79 -12.72 -8.16
N TYR A 77 10.36 -12.10 -7.06
CA TYR A 77 10.18 -10.65 -6.96
C TYR A 77 10.90 -10.13 -5.72
N ALA A 78 12.00 -9.38 -5.92
CA ALA A 78 12.71 -8.69 -4.86
C ALA A 78 12.23 -7.24 -4.80
N ASN A 79 11.66 -6.82 -3.66
CA ASN A 79 10.91 -5.57 -3.52
C ASN A 79 11.67 -4.55 -2.67
N TYR A 80 11.95 -3.37 -3.22
CA TYR A 80 12.80 -2.36 -2.62
C TYR A 80 12.06 -1.05 -2.36
N ALA A 81 12.18 -0.55 -1.14
CA ALA A 81 11.75 0.78 -0.77
C ALA A 81 12.59 1.87 -1.47
N TRP A 82 12.12 3.09 -1.42
CA TRP A 82 12.86 4.25 -1.89
C TRP A 82 13.18 5.24 -0.76
N ARG A 83 12.83 4.88 0.48
CA ARG A 83 13.14 5.59 1.73
C ARG A 83 13.29 4.59 2.87
N PRO A 84 14.21 4.83 3.82
CA PRO A 84 15.14 5.99 3.89
C PRO A 84 16.18 6.03 2.78
N ALA A 85 16.71 4.91 2.29
CA ALA A 85 17.60 4.85 1.14
C ALA A 85 16.88 4.35 -0.12
N LYS A 86 17.45 4.63 -1.28
CA LYS A 86 16.90 4.24 -2.59
C LYS A 86 17.90 3.42 -3.39
N LEU A 87 17.37 2.56 -4.27
CA LEU A 87 18.20 1.65 -5.05
C LEU A 87 19.11 2.40 -6.06
N PHE A 88 18.63 3.52 -6.60
CA PHE A 88 19.36 4.41 -7.50
C PHE A 88 19.17 5.86 -7.10
N ASP A 89 20.25 6.66 -7.07
CA ASP A 89 20.25 8.03 -6.54
C ASP A 89 19.25 8.96 -7.22
N THR A 90 19.01 8.78 -8.49
CA THR A 90 18.09 9.61 -9.28
C THR A 90 16.65 9.11 -9.33
N VAL A 91 16.37 7.91 -8.77
CA VAL A 91 15.05 7.26 -8.88
C VAL A 91 14.29 7.35 -7.56
N ASN A 92 13.40 8.32 -7.46
CA ASN A 92 12.53 8.52 -6.29
C ASN A 92 11.27 7.64 -6.36
N ARG A 93 11.47 6.30 -6.42
CA ARG A 93 10.39 5.31 -6.51
C ARG A 93 10.79 4.00 -5.87
N ALA A 94 9.81 3.33 -5.29
CA ALA A 94 9.93 1.92 -4.93
C ALA A 94 10.02 1.06 -6.19
N LEU A 95 10.91 0.09 -6.17
CA LEU A 95 11.23 -0.76 -7.31
C LEU A 95 11.05 -2.23 -6.93
N THR A 96 10.83 -3.07 -7.93
CA THR A 96 11.00 -4.52 -7.83
C THR A 96 11.97 -5.00 -8.90
N ILE A 97 12.81 -5.95 -8.54
CA ILE A 97 13.61 -6.73 -9.47
C ILE A 97 12.90 -8.07 -9.59
N PHE A 98 12.49 -8.43 -10.78
CA PHE A 98 11.93 -9.77 -10.98
C PHE A 98 12.88 -10.64 -11.81
N VAL A 99 12.83 -11.94 -11.56
CA VAL A 99 13.48 -12.97 -12.35
C VAL A 99 12.45 -14.03 -12.68
N VAL A 100 12.38 -14.45 -13.94
CA VAL A 100 11.54 -15.58 -14.37
C VAL A 100 12.40 -16.65 -15.05
N THR A 101 12.12 -17.89 -14.74
CA THR A 101 12.80 -19.07 -15.32
C THR A 101 12.27 -19.39 -16.73
N PRO A 102 12.98 -20.20 -17.51
CA PRO A 102 12.50 -20.64 -18.82
C PRO A 102 11.28 -21.55 -18.74
N SER A 103 11.17 -22.34 -17.66
CA SER A 103 10.05 -23.23 -17.39
C SER A 103 9.88 -23.41 -15.90
N GLY A 104 8.68 -23.83 -15.47
CA GLY A 104 8.39 -24.11 -14.06
C GLY A 104 6.91 -24.42 -13.85
N ASP A 105 6.57 -24.78 -12.62
CA ASP A 105 5.23 -25.19 -12.22
C ASP A 105 4.32 -24.00 -11.86
N GLY A 106 4.77 -22.76 -12.10
CA GLY A 106 4.03 -21.54 -11.82
C GLY A 106 4.19 -21.07 -10.37
N HIS A 107 5.25 -21.46 -9.68
CA HIS A 107 5.54 -20.98 -8.35
C HIS A 107 5.97 -19.51 -8.36
N THR A 108 5.44 -18.73 -7.43
CA THR A 108 5.78 -17.33 -7.28
C THR A 108 6.41 -17.08 -5.91
N PHE A 109 7.58 -16.46 -5.91
CA PHE A 109 8.35 -16.13 -4.73
C PHE A 109 8.49 -14.63 -4.59
N SER A 110 8.40 -14.11 -3.38
CA SER A 110 8.53 -12.69 -3.11
C SER A 110 9.38 -12.44 -1.88
N THR A 111 10.03 -11.28 -1.82
CA THR A 111 10.65 -10.77 -0.59
C THR A 111 9.69 -9.82 0.11
N ASN A 112 9.95 -9.49 1.39
CA ASN A 112 9.30 -8.36 2.03
C ASN A 112 9.64 -7.03 1.32
N TYR A 113 9.00 -5.94 1.74
CA TYR A 113 9.31 -4.58 1.28
C TYR A 113 10.59 -4.10 1.96
N GLN A 114 11.75 -4.31 1.29
CA GLN A 114 13.08 -4.03 1.83
C GLN A 114 13.25 -2.54 2.11
N LYS A 115 13.49 -2.19 3.38
CA LYS A 115 13.90 -0.86 3.83
C LYS A 115 15.31 -0.92 4.37
N TRP A 116 16.14 0.03 4.01
CA TRP A 116 17.54 0.11 4.46
C TRP A 116 18.00 1.56 4.58
N THR A 117 19.08 1.77 5.32
CA THR A 117 19.84 3.03 5.35
C THR A 117 20.97 2.98 4.33
N SER A 118 21.62 4.12 4.03
CA SER A 118 22.76 4.15 3.10
C SER A 118 23.88 3.23 3.53
N ASP A 119 24.10 3.08 4.83
CA ASP A 119 25.15 2.24 5.42
C ASP A 119 24.87 0.73 5.23
N ASP A 120 23.60 0.36 5.12
CA ASP A 120 23.17 -1.02 4.93
C ASP A 120 23.22 -1.46 3.45
N ARG A 121 23.71 -0.62 2.53
CA ARG A 121 23.69 -0.89 1.08
C ARG A 121 24.50 -2.13 0.70
N ASN A 122 25.65 -2.30 1.34
CA ASN A 122 26.49 -3.46 1.14
C ASN A 122 25.78 -4.71 1.65
N GLY A 123 25.79 -5.78 0.86
CA GLY A 123 25.09 -7.02 1.20
C GLY A 123 23.56 -6.96 1.09
N LEU A 124 22.99 -5.90 0.44
CA LEU A 124 21.53 -5.77 0.28
C LEU A 124 20.91 -6.93 -0.50
N ILE A 125 21.63 -7.47 -1.47
CA ILE A 125 21.14 -8.58 -2.31
C ILE A 125 21.35 -9.92 -1.60
N GLU A 126 22.45 -10.10 -0.89
CA GLU A 126 22.81 -11.33 -0.17
C GLU A 126 21.86 -11.62 1.00
N ARG A 127 21.20 -10.57 1.55
CA ARG A 127 20.25 -10.69 2.67
C ARG A 127 18.81 -10.98 2.23
N LEU A 128 18.55 -11.14 0.94
CA LEU A 128 17.21 -11.41 0.45
C LEU A 128 16.74 -12.80 0.90
N THR A 129 15.59 -12.84 1.53
CA THR A 129 14.84 -14.05 1.81
C THR A 129 13.59 -14.07 0.94
N TYR A 130 13.34 -15.21 0.29
CA TYR A 130 12.19 -15.39 -0.57
C TYR A 130 11.19 -16.35 0.08
N VAL A 131 9.94 -15.98 0.03
CA VAL A 131 8.83 -16.82 0.47
C VAL A 131 7.96 -17.14 -0.73
N GLU A 132 7.55 -18.39 -0.86
CA GLU A 132 6.52 -18.77 -1.83
C GLU A 132 5.19 -18.16 -1.41
N VAL A 133 4.57 -17.39 -2.31
CA VAL A 133 3.39 -16.61 -2.00
C VAL A 133 2.14 -17.16 -2.70
N PRO A 134 0.97 -17.12 -2.03
CA PRO A 134 -0.26 -17.59 -2.61
C PRO A 134 -0.67 -16.70 -3.79
N ARG A 135 -1.08 -17.34 -4.91
CA ARG A 135 -1.59 -16.62 -6.08
C ARG A 135 -3.13 -16.62 -6.15
N LYS A 136 -3.81 -17.41 -5.30
CA LYS A 136 -5.27 -17.32 -5.07
C LYS A 136 -5.54 -16.17 -4.12
N ARG A 137 -6.20 -15.13 -4.61
CA ARG A 137 -6.40 -13.89 -3.87
C ARG A 137 -7.61 -13.11 -4.38
N PRO A 138 -8.24 -12.28 -3.53
CA PRO A 138 -9.33 -11.40 -3.97
C PRO A 138 -8.82 -10.26 -4.86
N ALA A 139 -7.50 -10.03 -4.90
CA ALA A 139 -6.84 -8.93 -5.60
C ALA A 139 -5.64 -9.39 -6.42
N CYS A 140 -5.26 -8.57 -7.40
CA CYS A 140 -4.18 -8.85 -8.36
C CYS A 140 -2.86 -8.30 -7.83
N TRP A 141 -2.42 -8.72 -6.66
CA TRP A 141 -1.13 -8.36 -6.10
C TRP A 141 -0.32 -9.61 -5.75
N ILE A 142 0.99 -9.47 -5.84
CA ILE A 142 1.97 -10.43 -5.35
C ILE A 142 2.38 -9.92 -3.98
N PRO A 143 2.02 -10.60 -2.88
CA PRO A 143 2.30 -10.11 -1.54
C PRO A 143 3.81 -10.08 -1.27
N LYS A 144 4.25 -9.03 -0.59
CA LYS A 144 5.65 -8.80 -0.23
C LYS A 144 5.90 -9.37 1.16
N LEU A 145 6.36 -10.61 1.22
CA LEU A 145 6.59 -11.37 2.47
C LEU A 145 8.06 -11.75 2.61
N GLY A 146 8.60 -11.65 3.82
CA GLY A 146 9.99 -11.97 4.12
C GLY A 146 10.21 -13.32 4.80
N ASP A 147 9.16 -13.88 5.42
CA ASP A 147 9.28 -15.13 6.17
C ASP A 147 7.95 -15.88 6.30
N SER A 148 8.00 -17.02 6.99
CA SER A 148 6.84 -17.88 7.23
C SER A 148 5.85 -17.29 8.25
N LEU A 149 6.29 -16.41 9.15
CA LEU A 149 5.42 -15.73 10.10
C LEU A 149 4.48 -14.77 9.36
N GLU A 150 5.04 -13.96 8.47
CA GLU A 150 4.26 -13.05 7.61
C GLU A 150 3.27 -13.85 6.72
N LEU A 151 3.68 -15.01 6.21
CA LEU A 151 2.80 -15.87 5.43
C LEU A 151 1.61 -16.38 6.27
N ARG A 152 1.85 -16.81 7.51
CA ARG A 152 0.77 -17.25 8.43
C ARG A 152 -0.21 -16.12 8.73
N ILE A 153 0.28 -14.91 9.00
CA ILE A 153 -0.55 -13.71 9.21
C ILE A 153 -1.41 -13.44 7.99
N LEU A 154 -0.79 -13.44 6.79
CA LEU A 154 -1.53 -13.22 5.54
C LEU A 154 -2.62 -14.28 5.33
N GLN A 155 -2.32 -15.56 5.59
CA GLN A 155 -3.30 -16.65 5.46
C GLN A 155 -4.50 -16.46 6.38
N LYS A 156 -4.29 -16.03 7.63
CA LYS A 156 -5.36 -15.72 8.58
C LYS A 156 -6.22 -14.54 8.10
N LEU A 157 -5.61 -13.49 7.60
CA LEU A 157 -6.35 -12.36 7.01
C LEU A 157 -7.16 -12.81 5.78
N LEU A 158 -6.58 -13.58 4.87
CA LEU A 158 -7.27 -14.08 3.68
C LEU A 158 -8.37 -15.11 3.98
N ALA A 159 -8.37 -15.73 5.15
CA ALA A 159 -9.45 -16.61 5.61
C ALA A 159 -10.72 -15.83 6.02
N VAL A 160 -10.60 -14.53 6.29
CA VAL A 160 -11.75 -13.65 6.56
C VAL A 160 -12.54 -13.46 5.28
N LYS A 161 -13.82 -13.85 5.30
CA LYS A 161 -14.70 -13.81 4.12
C LYS A 161 -15.19 -12.41 3.76
N THR A 162 -15.21 -11.50 4.74
CA THR A 162 -15.69 -10.13 4.58
C THR A 162 -14.54 -9.16 4.41
N VAL A 163 -14.75 -8.15 3.60
CA VAL A 163 -13.83 -7.04 3.37
C VAL A 163 -14.56 -5.71 3.53
N VAL A 164 -13.83 -4.62 3.73
CA VAL A 164 -14.43 -3.28 3.91
C VAL A 164 -15.46 -2.94 2.85
N LYS A 165 -15.26 -3.36 1.60
CA LYS A 165 -16.22 -3.13 0.49
C LYS A 165 -17.63 -3.64 0.79
N HIS A 166 -17.77 -4.73 1.54
CA HIS A 166 -19.09 -5.32 1.85
C HIS A 166 -19.94 -4.40 2.74
N PHE A 167 -19.31 -3.45 3.44
CA PHE A 167 -19.98 -2.52 4.34
C PHE A 167 -20.13 -1.11 3.74
N THR A 168 -19.70 -0.93 2.47
CA THR A 168 -19.81 0.36 1.77
C THR A 168 -21.17 0.47 1.06
N SER A 169 -21.77 1.66 1.12
CA SER A 169 -22.98 2.01 0.37
C SER A 169 -23.04 3.50 0.12
N LYS A 170 -23.98 3.96 -0.71
CA LYS A 170 -24.29 5.40 -0.83
C LYS A 170 -25.04 5.84 0.43
N SER A 171 -24.39 6.63 1.27
CA SER A 171 -24.93 7.13 2.53
C SER A 171 -24.27 8.46 2.94
N GLU A 172 -24.70 9.01 4.08
CA GLU A 172 -24.05 10.16 4.71
C GLU A 172 -22.91 9.77 5.67
N HIS A 173 -22.72 8.49 5.98
CA HIS A 173 -21.77 7.99 6.97
C HIS A 173 -20.36 7.89 6.38
N ARG A 174 -19.63 9.01 6.41
CA ARG A 174 -18.35 9.20 5.74
C ARG A 174 -17.18 8.78 6.59
N VAL A 175 -16.19 8.17 5.93
CA VAL A 175 -14.82 7.98 6.43
C VAL A 175 -13.90 8.73 5.51
N TYR A 176 -13.24 9.76 6.02
CA TYR A 176 -12.29 10.60 5.27
C TYR A 176 -10.89 10.03 5.34
N TYR A 177 -10.13 10.14 4.27
CA TYR A 177 -8.74 9.74 4.20
C TYR A 177 -7.97 10.56 3.15
N ARG A 178 -6.64 10.50 3.21
CA ARG A 178 -5.77 11.12 2.20
C ARG A 178 -5.23 10.08 1.24
N THR A 179 -5.33 10.36 -0.07
CA THR A 179 -4.83 9.48 -1.13
C THR A 179 -3.32 9.48 -1.22
N THR A 180 -2.65 10.58 -0.83
CA THR A 180 -1.19 10.71 -0.90
C THR A 180 -0.61 11.33 0.38
N GLY A 181 0.66 11.10 0.63
CA GLY A 181 1.33 11.54 1.86
C GLY A 181 1.18 10.52 2.99
N GLY A 182 1.69 10.87 4.19
CA GLY A 182 1.72 9.94 5.32
C GLY A 182 2.63 8.75 5.05
N LEU A 183 3.95 8.97 5.18
CA LEU A 183 4.97 8.00 4.76
C LEU A 183 4.85 6.66 5.50
N TYR A 184 4.53 6.72 6.79
CA TYR A 184 4.49 5.56 7.70
C TYR A 184 3.14 5.38 8.40
N TRP A 185 2.17 6.29 8.15
CA TRP A 185 0.87 6.28 8.79
C TRP A 185 -0.21 6.68 7.80
N LYS A 186 -1.36 6.04 7.89
CA LYS A 186 -2.57 6.47 7.16
C LYS A 186 -3.57 7.04 8.15
N VAL A 187 -4.20 8.14 7.77
CA VAL A 187 -5.16 8.84 8.61
C VAL A 187 -6.55 8.58 8.11
N PHE A 188 -7.43 8.15 9.02
CA PHE A 188 -8.86 8.01 8.78
C PHE A 188 -9.63 8.76 9.85
N THR A 189 -10.63 9.55 9.43
CA THR A 189 -11.45 10.37 10.34
C THR A 189 -12.93 10.29 9.97
N ASP A 190 -13.82 10.54 10.93
CA ASP A 190 -15.26 10.72 10.73
C ASP A 190 -15.66 12.18 10.46
N PHE A 191 -14.66 13.04 10.36
CA PHE A 191 -14.82 14.47 10.02
C PHE A 191 -13.84 14.88 8.91
N ALA A 192 -14.19 15.90 8.14
CA ALA A 192 -13.30 16.48 7.13
C ALA A 192 -12.16 17.26 7.82
N PRO A 193 -10.88 16.88 7.64
CA PRO A 193 -9.75 17.64 8.16
C PRO A 193 -9.76 19.08 7.70
N ALA A 194 -9.38 20.01 8.59
CA ALA A 194 -9.40 21.42 8.29
C ALA A 194 -8.39 21.78 7.19
N PHE A 195 -8.88 22.47 6.16
CA PHE A 195 -8.08 22.97 5.05
C PHE A 195 -8.45 24.41 4.72
N ASN A 196 -7.44 25.23 4.47
CA ASN A 196 -7.62 26.63 4.08
C ASN A 196 -6.63 26.98 2.98
N LEU A 197 -7.09 27.66 1.94
CA LEU A 197 -6.26 28.17 0.86
C LEU A 197 -6.45 29.70 0.78
N ASN A 198 -5.36 30.43 0.98
CA ASN A 198 -5.34 31.90 0.93
C ASN A 198 -6.43 32.55 1.81
N GLY A 199 -6.61 32.05 3.03
CA GLY A 199 -7.62 32.54 3.98
C GLY A 199 -9.02 31.97 3.80
N LYS A 200 -9.32 31.25 2.72
CA LYS A 200 -10.65 30.66 2.47
C LYS A 200 -10.71 29.19 2.87
N LYS A 201 -11.77 28.80 3.59
CA LYS A 201 -12.04 27.37 3.87
C LYS A 201 -12.30 26.62 2.57
N GLY A 202 -11.79 25.40 2.48
CA GLY A 202 -11.94 24.54 1.31
C GLY A 202 -11.62 23.08 1.64
N HIS A 203 -11.36 22.30 0.61
CA HIS A 203 -10.95 20.90 0.73
C HIS A 203 -9.62 20.68 0.01
N SER A 204 -8.77 19.84 0.59
CA SER A 204 -7.54 19.43 -0.09
C SER A 204 -7.88 18.48 -1.25
N SER A 205 -7.28 18.71 -2.42
CA SER A 205 -7.43 17.79 -3.58
C SER A 205 -6.89 16.37 -3.32
N ARG A 206 -6.14 16.20 -2.23
CA ARG A 206 -5.58 14.90 -1.82
C ARG A 206 -6.45 14.19 -0.80
N GLU A 207 -7.51 14.83 -0.33
CA GLU A 207 -8.47 14.28 0.63
C GLU A 207 -9.70 13.78 -0.10
N THR A 208 -10.18 12.64 0.31
CA THR A 208 -11.38 12.01 -0.22
C THR A 208 -12.05 11.22 0.89
N TRP A 209 -13.18 10.58 0.59
CA TRP A 209 -13.93 9.76 1.52
C TRP A 209 -14.58 8.59 0.81
N PHE A 210 -14.97 7.60 1.60
CA PHE A 210 -15.95 6.58 1.23
C PHE A 210 -17.08 6.59 2.26
N THR A 211 -18.17 5.92 1.96
CA THR A 211 -19.36 5.88 2.81
C THR A 211 -19.73 4.47 3.21
N LEU A 212 -20.20 4.31 4.43
CA LEU A 212 -20.59 3.04 5.03
C LEU A 212 -22.12 2.95 5.13
N GLU A 213 -22.65 1.75 5.05
CA GLU A 213 -24.09 1.48 5.14
C GLU A 213 -24.70 1.96 6.47
N LYS A 214 -23.98 1.71 7.59
CA LYS A 214 -24.48 2.00 8.95
C LYS A 214 -23.55 2.99 9.66
N LYS A 215 -24.16 3.93 10.38
CA LYS A 215 -23.43 4.89 11.24
C LYS A 215 -22.56 4.17 12.28
N ASP A 216 -23.07 3.08 12.84
CA ASP A 216 -22.38 2.30 13.86
C ASP A 216 -21.13 1.60 13.38
N HIS A 217 -20.96 1.42 12.07
CA HIS A 217 -19.74 0.87 11.48
C HIS A 217 -18.60 1.88 11.34
N VAL A 218 -18.87 3.19 11.42
CA VAL A 218 -17.86 4.23 11.15
C VAL A 218 -16.66 4.12 12.09
N ARG A 219 -16.90 4.08 13.39
CA ARG A 219 -15.83 4.02 14.39
C ARG A 219 -15.06 2.70 14.38
N PRO A 220 -15.69 1.53 14.31
CA PRO A 220 -14.98 0.26 14.16
C PRO A 220 -14.14 0.18 12.87
N VAL A 221 -14.66 0.66 11.75
CA VAL A 221 -13.90 0.70 10.48
C VAL A 221 -12.70 1.64 10.60
N ILE A 222 -12.85 2.82 11.21
CA ILE A 222 -11.74 3.74 11.44
C ILE A 222 -10.69 3.11 12.36
N ALA A 223 -11.10 2.44 13.44
CA ALA A 223 -10.18 1.72 14.32
C ALA A 223 -9.37 0.69 13.52
N ALA A 224 -10.04 -0.18 12.78
CA ALA A 224 -9.40 -1.23 11.99
C ALA A 224 -8.46 -0.67 10.91
N LEU A 225 -8.85 0.39 10.19
CA LEU A 225 -8.01 1.02 9.18
C LEU A 225 -6.87 1.87 9.75
N SER A 226 -6.92 2.22 11.03
CA SER A 226 -5.86 2.96 11.74
C SER A 226 -4.89 2.03 12.48
N SER A 227 -5.15 0.72 12.50
CA SER A 227 -4.36 -0.32 13.16
C SER A 227 -3.03 -0.60 12.46
N ASP A 228 -2.11 -1.25 13.18
CA ASP A 228 -0.87 -1.76 12.58
C ASP A 228 -1.14 -2.95 11.67
N VAL A 229 -2.22 -3.71 11.91
CA VAL A 229 -2.68 -4.76 10.98
C VAL A 229 -2.96 -4.17 9.61
N PHE A 230 -3.69 -3.03 9.51
CA PHE A 230 -3.93 -2.37 8.23
C PHE A 230 -2.65 -1.80 7.62
N TRP A 231 -1.74 -1.23 8.43
CA TRP A 231 -0.46 -0.73 7.93
C TRP A 231 0.37 -1.84 7.31
N TRP A 232 0.48 -3.00 7.98
CA TRP A 232 1.15 -4.17 7.45
C TRP A 232 0.49 -4.67 6.17
N TRP A 233 -0.83 -4.86 6.18
CA TRP A 233 -1.61 -5.24 4.99
C TRP A 233 -1.34 -4.31 3.81
N TYR A 234 -1.42 -3.00 4.03
CA TYR A 234 -1.15 -1.98 3.01
C TYR A 234 0.28 -2.10 2.48
N THR A 235 1.28 -2.32 3.33
CA THR A 235 2.68 -2.48 2.92
C THR A 235 2.86 -3.75 2.10
N VAL A 236 2.25 -4.86 2.51
CA VAL A 236 2.35 -6.17 1.84
C VAL A 236 1.66 -6.16 0.47
N THR A 237 0.51 -5.51 0.33
CA THR A 237 -0.34 -5.63 -0.87
C THR A 237 -0.27 -4.46 -1.84
N SER A 238 0.04 -3.24 -1.39
CA SER A 238 -0.01 -2.03 -2.20
C SER A 238 1.36 -1.64 -2.79
N ASN A 239 1.38 -0.57 -3.59
CA ASN A 239 2.61 0.05 -4.08
C ASN A 239 3.30 0.98 -3.05
N VAL A 240 2.77 1.07 -1.83
CA VAL A 240 3.26 1.85 -0.68
C VAL A 240 3.43 3.35 -0.98
N ARG A 241 2.80 3.87 -2.02
CA ARG A 241 2.86 5.27 -2.42
C ARG A 241 1.54 5.99 -2.17
N ASP A 242 0.52 5.57 -2.90
CA ASP A 242 -0.80 6.17 -2.87
C ASP A 242 -1.77 5.19 -2.18
N LEU A 243 -2.65 5.71 -1.33
CA LEU A 243 -3.71 4.94 -0.73
C LEU A 243 -4.93 5.02 -1.66
N ASN A 244 -5.17 3.96 -2.41
CA ASN A 244 -6.27 3.90 -3.35
C ASN A 244 -7.52 3.28 -2.70
N PRO A 245 -8.72 3.55 -3.24
CA PRO A 245 -9.94 2.87 -2.79
C PRO A 245 -9.80 1.35 -2.79
N PHE A 246 -9.10 0.79 -3.77
CA PHE A 246 -8.85 -0.65 -3.90
C PHE A 246 -8.09 -1.22 -2.69
N ASP A 247 -7.11 -0.50 -2.16
CA ASP A 247 -6.30 -0.93 -1.01
C ASP A 247 -7.15 -1.02 0.28
N ILE A 248 -8.08 -0.07 0.44
CA ILE A 248 -9.02 -0.01 1.57
C ILE A 248 -10.13 -1.06 1.41
N GLN A 249 -10.76 -1.08 0.24
CA GLN A 249 -11.94 -1.90 -0.01
C GLN A 249 -11.68 -3.41 0.08
N ASN A 250 -10.47 -3.84 -0.22
CA ASN A 250 -10.07 -5.24 -0.12
C ASN A 250 -9.43 -5.61 1.23
N PHE A 251 -9.34 -4.69 2.18
CA PHE A 251 -8.86 -5.03 3.52
C PHE A 251 -9.83 -6.01 4.20
N PRO A 252 -9.35 -7.19 4.62
CA PRO A 252 -10.17 -8.16 5.32
C PRO A 252 -10.63 -7.59 6.66
N LEU A 253 -11.93 -7.54 6.88
CA LEU A 253 -12.52 -7.00 8.10
C LEU A 253 -13.64 -7.92 8.60
N PRO A 254 -13.43 -8.63 9.72
CA PRO A 254 -14.44 -9.52 10.29
C PRO A 254 -15.69 -8.74 10.74
N GLU A 255 -16.87 -9.27 10.48
CA GLU A 255 -18.13 -8.70 10.98
C GLU A 255 -18.17 -8.63 12.51
N SER A 256 -17.54 -9.60 13.20
CA SER A 256 -17.40 -9.61 14.63
C SER A 256 -16.66 -8.39 15.18
N ALA A 257 -15.65 -7.89 14.45
CA ALA A 257 -14.94 -6.66 14.84
C ALA A 257 -15.81 -5.40 14.68
N LEU A 258 -16.72 -5.37 13.70
CA LEU A 258 -17.64 -4.24 13.51
C LEU A 258 -18.70 -4.15 14.61
N SER A 259 -19.13 -5.27 15.14
CA SER A 259 -20.14 -5.36 16.21
C SER A 259 -19.54 -5.33 17.62
N ASP A 260 -18.21 -5.37 17.75
CA ASP A 260 -17.52 -5.37 19.03
C ASP A 260 -17.58 -3.98 19.70
N PRO A 261 -18.19 -3.86 20.91
CA PRO A 261 -18.22 -2.61 21.66
C PRO A 261 -16.83 -2.08 22.01
N ALA A 262 -15.83 -2.95 22.22
CA ALA A 262 -14.47 -2.55 22.53
C ALA A 262 -13.82 -1.86 21.31
N VAL A 263 -13.94 -2.44 20.12
CA VAL A 263 -13.44 -1.82 18.87
C VAL A 263 -14.10 -0.47 18.63
N LYS A 264 -15.43 -0.37 18.85
CA LYS A 264 -16.18 0.88 18.71
C LYS A 264 -15.70 1.95 19.70
N ALA A 265 -15.48 1.58 20.96
CA ALA A 265 -15.00 2.50 21.99
C ALA A 265 -13.57 2.97 21.73
N LEU A 266 -12.69 2.06 21.30
CA LEU A 266 -11.32 2.38 20.91
C LEU A 266 -11.26 3.30 19.69
N GLY A 267 -12.11 3.09 18.68
CA GLY A 267 -12.23 3.98 17.53
C GLY A 267 -12.64 5.40 17.93
N ALA A 268 -13.58 5.54 18.88
CA ALA A 268 -13.98 6.84 19.41
C ALA A 268 -12.83 7.52 20.18
N ARG A 269 -12.10 6.75 21.02
CA ARG A 269 -10.96 7.24 21.79
C ARG A 269 -9.81 7.66 20.88
N TYR A 270 -9.52 6.87 19.85
CA TYR A 270 -8.51 7.17 18.86
C TYR A 270 -8.81 8.51 18.13
N LEU A 271 -10.04 8.71 17.63
CA LEU A 271 -10.42 9.94 16.97
C LEU A 271 -10.26 11.18 17.85
N LYS A 272 -10.66 11.08 19.13
CA LYS A 272 -10.49 12.16 20.09
C LYS A 272 -9.01 12.46 20.37
N ASP A 273 -8.18 11.44 20.50
CA ASP A 273 -6.74 11.60 20.73
C ASP A 273 -6.03 12.14 19.48
N LEU A 274 -6.42 11.66 18.30
CA LEU A 274 -5.90 12.13 17.02
C LEU A 274 -6.16 13.62 16.81
N ASP A 275 -7.38 14.10 17.09
CA ASP A 275 -7.74 15.50 16.98
C ASP A 275 -6.97 16.37 17.99
N LYS A 276 -6.88 15.94 19.26
CA LYS A 276 -6.10 16.60 20.31
C LYS A 276 -4.62 16.76 19.92
N ASN A 277 -4.05 15.78 19.23
CA ASN A 277 -2.64 15.77 18.80
C ASN A 277 -2.44 16.37 17.39
N SER A 278 -3.47 17.00 16.82
CA SER A 278 -3.37 17.66 15.52
C SER A 278 -2.76 19.07 15.64
N THR A 279 -2.19 19.54 14.55
CA THR A 279 -1.64 20.89 14.41
C THR A 279 -1.96 21.46 13.03
N MET A 280 -2.04 22.79 12.92
CA MET A 280 -2.19 23.44 11.60
C MET A 280 -0.81 23.63 10.96
N LEU A 281 -0.56 22.90 9.89
CA LEU A 281 0.64 23.05 9.07
C LEU A 281 0.42 24.15 8.03
N VAL A 282 1.26 25.18 8.07
CA VAL A 282 1.24 26.28 7.10
C VAL A 282 2.35 26.03 6.07
N ARG A 283 1.99 26.09 4.79
CA ARG A 283 2.94 25.99 3.67
C ARG A 283 2.70 27.14 2.70
N GLU A 284 3.75 27.81 2.30
CA GLU A 284 3.73 28.82 1.26
C GLU A 284 4.31 28.26 -0.03
N GLN A 285 3.56 28.39 -1.10
CA GLN A 285 3.96 27.92 -2.43
C GLN A 285 3.80 29.04 -3.44
N LYS A 286 4.84 29.30 -4.23
CA LYS A 286 4.86 30.41 -5.21
C LYS A 286 3.68 30.38 -6.18
N GLN A 287 3.21 29.20 -6.57
CA GLN A 287 2.14 29.05 -7.57
C GLN A 287 0.74 29.02 -6.97
N THR A 288 0.56 28.49 -5.76
CA THR A 288 -0.75 28.25 -5.16
C THR A 288 -1.05 29.12 -3.96
N GLY A 289 -0.05 29.86 -3.45
CA GLY A 289 -0.17 30.73 -2.27
C GLY A 289 -0.08 29.96 -0.96
N THR A 290 -0.70 30.49 0.09
CA THR A 290 -0.61 29.95 1.45
C THR A 290 -1.68 28.90 1.70
N THR A 291 -1.25 27.68 2.04
CA THR A 291 -2.14 26.61 2.49
C THR A 291 -2.00 26.37 3.99
N LYS A 292 -3.13 26.22 4.69
CA LYS A 292 -3.17 25.74 6.07
C LYS A 292 -3.91 24.42 6.10
N THR A 293 -3.25 23.35 6.56
CA THR A 293 -3.80 22.00 6.55
C THR A 293 -3.67 21.39 7.94
N GLN A 294 -4.77 20.79 8.44
CA GLN A 294 -4.70 20.02 9.69
C GLN A 294 -3.79 18.79 9.47
N SER A 295 -2.78 18.69 10.32
CA SER A 295 -1.77 17.61 10.30
C SER A 295 -1.85 16.86 11.63
N PHE A 296 -1.91 15.55 11.55
CA PHE A 296 -2.09 14.65 12.70
C PHE A 296 -0.76 14.01 13.08
N LYS A 297 -0.41 14.05 14.38
CA LYS A 297 0.79 13.40 14.93
C LYS A 297 0.43 11.99 15.41
N ILE A 298 0.15 11.07 14.45
CA ILE A 298 -0.39 9.73 14.71
C ILE A 298 0.50 8.92 15.66
N GLN A 299 1.82 9.10 15.59
CA GLN A 299 2.76 8.42 16.50
C GLN A 299 2.45 8.64 17.98
N LYS A 300 1.78 9.74 18.34
CA LYS A 300 1.33 9.99 19.71
C LYS A 300 0.15 9.10 20.13
N SER A 301 -0.63 8.64 19.17
CA SER A 301 -1.76 7.75 19.38
C SER A 301 -1.37 6.25 19.39
N LYS A 302 -0.06 5.93 19.22
CA LYS A 302 0.43 4.54 19.20
C LYS A 302 -0.08 3.68 20.36
N PRO A 303 -0.13 4.17 21.62
CA PRO A 303 -0.68 3.34 22.72
C PRO A 303 -2.13 2.92 22.48
N ILE A 304 -2.95 3.77 21.86
CA ILE A 304 -4.35 3.42 21.53
C ILE A 304 -4.40 2.47 20.33
N ILE A 305 -3.49 2.65 19.37
CA ILE A 305 -3.37 1.74 18.22
C ILE A 305 -3.00 0.34 18.70
N ASP A 306 -2.07 0.20 19.67
CA ASP A 306 -1.69 -1.08 20.25
C ASP A 306 -2.87 -1.79 20.93
N GLU A 307 -3.74 -1.04 21.62
CA GLU A 307 -4.96 -1.59 22.19
C GLU A 307 -5.94 -2.04 21.09
N ILE A 308 -6.05 -1.29 19.98
CA ILE A 308 -6.86 -1.68 18.83
C ILE A 308 -6.30 -2.99 18.24
N ASP A 309 -4.99 -3.09 18.03
CA ASP A 309 -4.36 -4.29 17.49
C ASP A 309 -4.55 -5.50 18.38
N THR A 310 -4.49 -5.31 19.70
CA THR A 310 -4.74 -6.36 20.69
C THR A 310 -6.16 -6.93 20.56
N VAL A 311 -7.17 -6.07 20.42
CA VAL A 311 -8.55 -6.53 20.24
C VAL A 311 -8.74 -7.16 18.86
N LEU A 312 -8.20 -6.56 17.81
CA LEU A 312 -8.28 -7.11 16.46
C LEU A 312 -7.57 -8.46 16.32
N ALA A 313 -6.47 -8.67 17.02
CA ALA A 313 -5.75 -9.96 17.04
C ALA A 313 -6.65 -11.12 17.44
N TRP A 314 -7.55 -10.92 18.40
CA TRP A 314 -8.54 -11.93 18.78
C TRP A 314 -9.50 -12.24 17.62
N HIS A 315 -9.98 -11.23 16.89
CA HIS A 315 -10.90 -11.40 15.77
C HIS A 315 -10.25 -12.10 14.57
N TYR A 316 -8.94 -11.93 14.37
CA TYR A 316 -8.16 -12.60 13.32
C TYR A 316 -7.59 -13.95 13.78
N GLY A 317 -7.65 -14.28 15.07
CA GLY A 317 -7.05 -15.47 15.62
C GLY A 317 -5.52 -15.42 15.59
N PHE A 318 -4.92 -14.25 15.80
CA PHE A 318 -3.47 -14.09 15.88
C PHE A 318 -2.92 -14.72 17.17
N THR A 319 -1.72 -15.31 17.07
CA THR A 319 -0.95 -15.71 18.24
C THR A 319 -0.27 -14.49 18.88
N ALA A 320 0.29 -14.65 20.08
CA ALA A 320 1.06 -13.59 20.73
C ALA A 320 2.27 -13.16 19.87
N GLU A 321 2.96 -14.12 19.22
CA GLU A 321 4.08 -13.86 18.31
C GLU A 321 3.65 -13.03 17.09
N GLU A 322 2.52 -13.38 16.48
CA GLU A 322 1.98 -12.65 15.33
C GLU A 322 1.53 -11.23 15.69
N LEU A 323 0.93 -11.06 16.88
CA LEU A 323 0.55 -9.74 17.37
C LEU A 323 1.78 -8.88 17.66
N ASP A 324 2.80 -9.41 18.34
CA ASP A 324 4.05 -8.70 18.62
C ASP A 324 4.75 -8.27 17.33
N PHE A 325 4.80 -9.16 16.33
CA PHE A 325 5.31 -8.83 15.01
C PHE A 325 4.55 -7.65 14.38
N ILE A 326 3.22 -7.68 14.37
CA ILE A 326 2.39 -6.62 13.80
C ILE A 326 2.62 -5.28 14.52
N MET A 327 2.59 -5.27 15.85
CA MET A 327 2.78 -4.05 16.66
C MET A 327 4.17 -3.45 16.52
N SER A 328 5.19 -4.30 16.31
CA SER A 328 6.58 -3.88 16.10
C SER A 328 6.94 -3.60 14.65
N TYR A 329 6.05 -3.93 13.69
CA TYR A 329 6.32 -3.79 12.27
C TYR A 329 6.68 -2.36 11.85
N ASP A 330 7.86 -2.20 11.25
CA ASP A 330 8.40 -0.89 10.85
C ASP A 330 8.60 0.13 11.99
N ILE A 331 8.54 -0.28 13.26
CA ILE A 331 8.50 0.62 14.42
C ILE A 331 9.68 1.61 14.45
N LYS A 332 10.89 1.16 14.08
CA LYS A 332 12.07 2.03 14.01
C LYS A 332 11.93 3.19 13.00
N TYR A 333 11.15 2.98 11.92
CA TYR A 333 10.88 3.99 10.92
C TYR A 333 9.64 4.84 11.27
N ARG A 334 8.74 4.30 12.07
CA ARG A 334 7.45 4.93 12.41
C ARG A 334 7.54 5.83 13.63
N LEU A 335 8.35 5.48 14.65
CA LEU A 335 8.49 6.23 15.89
C LEU A 335 9.82 6.97 16.00
N GLY A 336 10.87 6.53 15.33
CA GLY A 336 12.21 7.11 15.40
C GLY A 336 12.72 7.66 14.07
N GLY A 337 13.47 8.74 14.09
CA GLY A 337 14.45 9.18 13.07
C GLY A 337 14.00 9.44 11.62
N GLY A 338 12.86 8.98 11.19
CA GLY A 338 12.37 9.18 9.82
C GLY A 338 11.66 10.51 9.57
N ALA A 339 11.37 11.26 10.62
CA ALA A 339 10.60 12.51 10.55
C ALA A 339 11.42 13.72 10.06
N GLU A 340 12.75 13.65 10.03
CA GLU A 340 13.58 14.78 9.64
C GLU A 340 13.72 14.98 8.13
N ASN A 341 13.29 14.04 7.30
CA ASN A 341 13.43 14.11 5.84
C ASN A 341 12.13 14.44 5.07
N GLU A 342 11.15 15.07 5.70
CA GLU A 342 10.00 15.65 4.98
C GLU A 342 10.29 17.00 4.30
N LYS A 343 11.57 17.42 4.27
CA LYS A 343 12.02 18.56 3.46
C LYS A 343 12.43 18.04 2.08
N GLY A 344 11.46 17.96 1.15
CA GLY A 344 11.72 17.62 -0.24
C GLY A 344 10.42 17.67 -1.01
#